data_4bbfd072f041add55e27bdd46a845151
#
_entry.id   4bbfd072f041add55e27bdd46a845151
#
_cell.length_a   1.000
_cell.length_b   1.000
_cell.length_c   1.000
_cell.angle_alpha   90.00
_cell.angle_beta   90.00
_cell.angle_gamma   90.00
#
_symmetry.space_group_name_H-M   'P 1'
#
loop_
_entity.id
_entity.type
_entity.pdbx_description
1 polymer ?
#
loop_
_entity_poly.entity_id
_entity_poly.type
_entity_poly.pdbx_seq_one_letter_code
_entity_poly.pdbx_strand_id
1 'polypeptide(L)'
;MKRKKKGLKVYRASNQSWFGDQLLKMISISFAILIAGGIIVFIAYQGLSRSVFFQVEEVDIKGCVRTTPNEIFSWSGLDVKTNLWAVRIGRIRKKLETQDWIATTEVKRNWPNKLAIVVQERKPIALLSLKSGLYYVDRGGVVFAQVLPVDDRDYPVITGVEIDNVPGVKEEAQLQEPLDFIIFGEKGTVALPKQNISEIHLTSKGDLVLFMADHAFPVYLGRGDMKTKYYRLSTVLSWLYRKQKYDFAVAIDMNYLAGYDMDATSGGKVLVRMSDYKAVH
;
A
#
# COMPACT_ATOMS: atom_id res chain seq x y z
N MET A 1 83.19 74.16 0.61
CA MET A 1 82.58 72.96 1.24
C MET A 1 81.28 72.66 0.57
N LYS A 2 81.20 71.62 -0.35
CA LYS A 2 79.96 71.21 -1.02
C LYS A 2 79.51 69.91 -0.39
N ARG A 3 78.33 69.91 0.31
CA ARG A 3 77.63 68.70 0.87
C ARG A 3 76.91 68.02 -0.25
N LYS A 4 77.31 66.76 -0.56
CA LYS A 4 76.52 65.82 -1.41
C LYS A 4 75.32 65.32 -0.66
N LYS A 5 74.12 65.58 -1.16
CA LYS A 5 72.89 64.93 -0.71
C LYS A 5 72.81 63.48 -1.27
N LYS A 6 72.78 62.45 -0.40
CA LYS A 6 72.54 61.07 -0.76
C LYS A 6 71.01 60.89 -0.99
N GLY A 7 70.67 60.61 -2.22
CA GLY A 7 69.26 60.24 -2.54
C GLY A 7 68.93 58.85 -2.02
N LEU A 8 67.84 58.74 -1.29
CA LEU A 8 67.29 57.51 -0.85
C LEU A 8 66.62 56.81 -2.07
N LYS A 9 67.07 55.59 -2.42
CA LYS A 9 66.42 54.74 -3.40
C LYS A 9 65.25 54.08 -2.73
N VAL A 10 64.00 54.43 -3.12
CA VAL A 10 62.78 53.75 -2.73
C VAL A 10 62.68 52.45 -3.54
N TYR A 11 62.89 51.33 -2.90
CA TYR A 11 62.60 50.05 -3.50
C TYR A 11 61.08 49.84 -3.48
N ARG A 12 60.47 49.92 -4.66
CA ARG A 12 59.06 49.60 -4.88
C ARG A 12 58.91 48.08 -4.96
N ALA A 13 58.29 47.45 -3.95
CA ALA A 13 58.01 46.03 -3.95
C ALA A 13 56.98 45.73 -5.07
N SER A 14 57.46 45.16 -6.19
CA SER A 14 56.61 44.82 -7.36
C SER A 14 56.29 43.32 -7.46
N ASN A 15 56.27 42.58 -6.34
CA ASN A 15 56.15 41.14 -6.38
C ASN A 15 54.75 40.60 -5.94
N GLN A 16 53.76 41.46 -5.66
CA GLN A 16 52.47 41.01 -5.15
C GLN A 16 51.41 40.81 -6.26
N SER A 17 51.60 41.37 -7.44
CA SER A 17 50.66 41.24 -8.57
C SER A 17 50.84 39.95 -9.36
N TRP A 18 52.06 39.41 -9.44
CA TRP A 18 52.36 38.23 -10.26
C TRP A 18 51.74 36.95 -9.78
N PHE A 19 51.67 36.69 -8.47
CA PHE A 19 51.03 35.53 -7.89
C PHE A 19 49.48 35.59 -8.05
N GLY A 20 48.88 36.76 -7.89
CA GLY A 20 47.45 36.97 -8.09
C GLY A 20 47.02 36.69 -9.53
N ASP A 21 47.80 37.18 -10.51
CA ASP A 21 47.51 36.97 -11.93
C ASP A 21 47.66 35.50 -12.35
N GLN A 22 48.63 34.77 -11.80
CA GLN A 22 48.78 33.34 -12.06
C GLN A 22 47.60 32.51 -11.46
N LEU A 23 47.19 32.86 -10.25
CA LEU A 23 46.07 32.20 -9.57
C LEU A 23 44.75 32.43 -10.31
N LEU A 24 44.49 33.66 -10.75
CA LEU A 24 43.33 34.00 -11.58
C LEU A 24 43.34 33.28 -12.92
N LYS A 25 44.48 33.14 -13.58
CA LYS A 25 44.64 32.37 -14.83
C LYS A 25 44.35 30.87 -14.59
N MET A 26 44.87 30.29 -13.52
CA MET A 26 44.59 28.88 -13.17
C MET A 26 43.12 28.65 -12.91
N ILE A 27 42.44 29.52 -12.16
CA ILE A 27 41.00 29.44 -11.89
C ILE A 27 40.20 29.57 -13.20
N SER A 28 40.53 30.53 -14.07
CA SER A 28 39.82 30.71 -15.34
C SER A 28 40.01 29.53 -16.30
N ILE A 29 41.21 28.93 -16.34
CA ILE A 29 41.49 27.73 -17.14
C ILE A 29 40.70 26.53 -16.59
N SER A 30 40.69 26.31 -15.25
CA SER A 30 39.91 25.23 -14.63
C SER A 30 38.43 25.40 -14.88
N PHE A 31 37.89 26.60 -14.81
CA PHE A 31 36.52 26.93 -15.12
C PHE A 31 36.16 26.68 -16.60
N ALA A 32 37.05 27.05 -17.51
CA ALA A 32 36.89 26.78 -18.94
C ALA A 32 36.91 25.28 -19.26
N ILE A 33 37.74 24.47 -18.58
CA ILE A 33 37.78 23.02 -18.71
C ILE A 33 36.46 22.39 -18.20
N LEU A 34 35.95 22.87 -17.07
CA LEU A 34 34.66 22.43 -16.51
C LEU A 34 33.50 22.72 -17.48
N ILE A 35 33.45 23.91 -18.06
CA ILE A 35 32.43 24.28 -19.06
C ILE A 35 32.57 23.41 -20.31
N ALA A 36 33.80 23.26 -20.84
CA ALA A 36 34.03 22.41 -22.02
C ALA A 36 33.63 20.97 -21.76
N GLY A 37 33.99 20.41 -20.60
CA GLY A 37 33.56 19.08 -20.17
C GLY A 37 32.02 18.96 -20.09
N GLY A 38 31.36 19.97 -19.51
CA GLY A 38 29.88 20.03 -19.46
C GLY A 38 29.22 20.05 -20.84
N ILE A 39 29.81 20.82 -21.78
CA ILE A 39 29.32 20.88 -23.17
C ILE A 39 29.49 19.53 -23.88
N ILE A 40 30.64 18.86 -23.71
CA ILE A 40 30.89 17.55 -24.31
C ILE A 40 29.89 16.51 -23.79
N VAL A 41 29.66 16.46 -22.47
CA VAL A 41 28.69 15.58 -21.86
C VAL A 41 27.28 15.89 -22.36
N PHE A 42 26.92 17.15 -22.50
CA PHE A 42 25.62 17.57 -23.04
C PHE A 42 25.45 17.16 -24.51
N ILE A 43 26.47 17.32 -25.37
CA ILE A 43 26.41 16.88 -26.76
C ILE A 43 26.31 15.35 -26.85
N ALA A 44 27.10 14.63 -26.05
CA ALA A 44 27.04 13.16 -25.98
C ALA A 44 25.63 12.69 -25.53
N TYR A 45 25.05 13.31 -24.50
CA TYR A 45 23.70 13.03 -24.05
C TYR A 45 22.66 13.29 -25.14
N GLN A 46 22.75 14.40 -25.87
CA GLN A 46 21.85 14.72 -26.98
C GLN A 46 21.97 13.69 -28.12
N GLY A 47 23.19 13.25 -28.44
CA GLY A 47 23.42 12.21 -29.45
C GLY A 47 22.85 10.87 -29.08
N LEU A 48 23.09 10.41 -27.84
CA LEU A 48 22.54 9.16 -27.32
C LEU A 48 21.01 9.19 -27.20
N SER A 49 20.45 10.34 -26.78
CA SER A 49 19.00 10.51 -26.64
C SER A 49 18.23 10.48 -27.95
N ARG A 50 18.89 10.72 -29.08
CA ARG A 50 18.31 10.71 -30.43
C ARG A 50 18.66 9.44 -31.22
N SER A 51 19.54 8.60 -30.72
CA SER A 51 19.97 7.38 -31.40
C SER A 51 18.83 6.36 -31.47
N VAL A 52 18.58 5.83 -32.67
CA VAL A 52 17.63 4.74 -32.92
C VAL A 52 17.98 3.48 -32.14
N PHE A 53 19.27 3.26 -31.89
CA PHE A 53 19.78 2.11 -31.14
C PHE A 53 19.24 2.00 -29.69
N PHE A 54 18.84 3.10 -29.10
CA PHE A 54 18.25 3.16 -27.74
C PHE A 54 16.75 3.39 -27.77
N GLN A 55 16.07 3.24 -28.89
CA GLN A 55 14.61 3.28 -28.91
C GLN A 55 14.04 2.02 -28.24
N VAL A 56 13.00 2.19 -27.43
CA VAL A 56 12.29 1.08 -26.80
C VAL A 56 11.61 0.24 -27.88
N GLU A 57 12.13 -0.95 -28.12
CA GLU A 57 11.58 -1.94 -29.03
C GLU A 57 10.72 -2.98 -28.33
N GLU A 58 11.05 -3.27 -27.06
CA GLU A 58 10.37 -4.30 -26.29
C GLU A 58 10.06 -3.81 -24.88
N VAL A 59 8.81 -4.03 -24.44
CA VAL A 59 8.38 -3.78 -23.07
C VAL A 59 7.93 -5.10 -22.45
N ASP A 60 8.74 -5.65 -21.53
CA ASP A 60 8.43 -6.88 -20.79
C ASP A 60 7.58 -6.50 -19.55
N ILE A 61 6.30 -6.89 -19.56
CA ILE A 61 5.34 -6.59 -18.49
C ILE A 61 5.00 -7.88 -17.74
N LYS A 62 5.19 -7.87 -16.42
CA LYS A 62 4.96 -9.03 -15.53
C LYS A 62 4.13 -8.65 -14.32
N GLY A 63 3.48 -9.66 -13.72
CA GLY A 63 2.70 -9.51 -12.48
C GLY A 63 1.22 -9.19 -12.70
N CYS A 64 0.75 -9.16 -13.94
CA CYS A 64 -0.65 -9.01 -14.27
C CYS A 64 -1.42 -10.29 -13.91
N VAL A 65 -2.49 -10.16 -13.13
CA VAL A 65 -3.42 -11.24 -12.76
C VAL A 65 -4.82 -10.90 -13.24
N ARG A 66 -5.33 -9.73 -12.83
CA ARG A 66 -6.61 -9.16 -13.24
C ARG A 66 -6.45 -8.21 -14.43
N THR A 67 -5.41 -7.40 -14.42
CA THR A 67 -5.09 -6.48 -15.52
C THR A 67 -4.36 -7.19 -16.65
N THR A 68 -4.45 -6.63 -17.84
CA THR A 68 -3.74 -7.13 -19.02
C THR A 68 -2.44 -6.34 -19.28
N PRO A 69 -1.40 -6.95 -19.90
CA PRO A 69 -0.20 -6.20 -20.29
C PRO A 69 -0.50 -4.98 -21.17
N ASN A 70 -1.53 -5.05 -22.04
CA ASN A 70 -1.93 -3.95 -22.90
C ASN A 70 -2.50 -2.76 -22.11
N GLU A 71 -3.26 -3.02 -21.04
CA GLU A 71 -3.75 -1.98 -20.14
C GLU A 71 -2.59 -1.30 -19.40
N ILE A 72 -1.66 -2.09 -18.82
CA ILE A 72 -0.48 -1.55 -18.16
C ILE A 72 0.34 -0.69 -19.12
N PHE A 73 0.54 -1.17 -20.35
CA PHE A 73 1.23 -0.40 -21.38
C PHE A 73 0.52 0.94 -21.67
N SER A 74 -0.78 0.91 -21.86
CA SER A 74 -1.57 2.13 -22.15
C SER A 74 -1.54 3.11 -20.97
N TRP A 75 -1.69 2.63 -19.73
CA TRP A 75 -1.62 3.47 -18.53
C TRP A 75 -0.23 4.03 -18.27
N SER A 76 0.83 3.34 -18.68
CA SER A 76 2.21 3.85 -18.56
C SER A 76 2.42 5.14 -19.33
N GLY A 77 1.68 5.34 -20.42
CA GLY A 77 1.84 6.45 -21.34
C GLY A 77 3.17 6.41 -22.08
N LEU A 78 3.72 5.21 -22.27
CA LEU A 78 4.88 4.97 -23.12
C LEU A 78 4.46 5.06 -24.59
N ASP A 79 5.26 5.74 -25.38
CA ASP A 79 5.20 5.69 -26.83
C ASP A 79 6.26 4.72 -27.35
N VAL A 80 5.89 3.87 -28.31
CA VAL A 80 6.73 2.79 -28.88
C VAL A 80 8.03 3.30 -29.53
N LYS A 81 8.15 4.61 -29.75
CA LYS A 81 9.34 5.24 -30.33
C LYS A 81 10.16 6.04 -29.32
N THR A 82 9.82 5.94 -28.03
CA THR A 82 10.51 6.70 -26.98
C THR A 82 11.92 6.15 -26.78
N ASN A 83 12.92 7.04 -26.78
CA ASN A 83 14.29 6.65 -26.47
C ASN A 83 14.42 6.29 -24.99
N LEU A 84 15.07 5.16 -24.69
CA LEU A 84 15.23 4.61 -23.34
C LEU A 84 15.91 5.59 -22.36
N TRP A 85 16.80 6.46 -22.84
CA TRP A 85 17.43 7.53 -22.03
C TRP A 85 16.41 8.60 -21.61
N ALA A 86 15.46 8.92 -22.49
CA ALA A 86 14.43 9.93 -22.25
C ALA A 86 13.27 9.40 -21.38
N VAL A 87 13.13 8.08 -21.22
CA VAL A 87 12.07 7.46 -20.40
C VAL A 87 12.20 7.90 -18.94
N ARG A 88 11.18 8.54 -18.41
CA ARG A 88 11.12 8.97 -17.00
C ARG A 88 10.49 7.87 -16.15
N ILE A 89 11.29 6.91 -15.66
CA ILE A 89 10.85 5.76 -14.85
C ILE A 89 9.95 6.17 -13.69
N GLY A 90 10.33 7.21 -12.94
CA GLY A 90 9.53 7.68 -11.80
C GLY A 90 8.14 8.19 -12.18
N ARG A 91 7.97 8.75 -13.39
CA ARG A 91 6.67 9.19 -13.92
C ARG A 91 5.79 7.99 -14.29
N ILE A 92 6.37 6.99 -14.95
CA ILE A 92 5.66 5.75 -15.31
C ILE A 92 5.17 5.06 -14.05
N ARG A 93 6.08 4.83 -13.08
CA ARG A 93 5.75 4.21 -11.79
C ARG A 93 4.60 4.94 -11.11
N LYS A 94 4.72 6.26 -10.92
CA LYS A 94 3.68 7.06 -10.28
C LYS A 94 2.34 6.97 -11.03
N LYS A 95 2.36 6.98 -12.37
CA LYS A 95 1.16 6.90 -13.19
C LYS A 95 0.47 5.54 -13.10
N LEU A 96 1.25 4.45 -13.02
CA LEU A 96 0.72 3.10 -12.81
C LEU A 96 0.18 2.92 -11.38
N GLU A 97 0.88 3.43 -10.37
CA GLU A 97 0.46 3.36 -8.96
C GLU A 97 -0.78 4.23 -8.64
N THR A 98 -1.23 5.10 -9.56
CA THR A 98 -2.53 5.78 -9.44
C THR A 98 -3.71 4.95 -9.92
N GLN A 99 -3.46 3.78 -10.52
CA GLN A 99 -4.53 2.87 -10.93
C GLN A 99 -5.00 2.07 -9.71
N ASP A 100 -6.30 1.96 -9.54
CA ASP A 100 -6.93 1.39 -8.35
C ASP A 100 -6.41 -0.02 -8.00
N TRP A 101 -6.21 -0.86 -9.03
CA TRP A 101 -5.78 -2.24 -8.86
C TRP A 101 -4.27 -2.42 -8.66
N ILE A 102 -3.46 -1.37 -8.83
CA ILE A 102 -2.00 -1.48 -8.73
C ILE A 102 -1.55 -1.06 -7.33
N ALA A 103 -0.92 -1.98 -6.60
CA ALA A 103 -0.34 -1.72 -5.30
C ALA A 103 1.04 -1.07 -5.41
N THR A 104 1.91 -1.67 -6.21
CA THR A 104 3.29 -1.20 -6.44
C THR A 104 3.74 -1.51 -7.86
N THR A 105 4.68 -0.71 -8.34
CA THR A 105 5.26 -0.89 -9.68
C THR A 105 6.78 -0.75 -9.62
N GLU A 106 7.48 -1.70 -10.19
CA GLU A 106 8.92 -1.63 -10.44
C GLU A 106 9.17 -1.47 -11.93
N VAL A 107 9.93 -0.44 -12.30
CA VAL A 107 10.29 -0.17 -13.70
C VAL A 107 11.80 -0.16 -13.83
N LYS A 108 12.35 -1.01 -14.71
CA LYS A 108 13.79 -1.16 -14.96
C LYS A 108 14.12 -0.98 -16.43
N ARG A 109 15.24 -0.31 -16.71
CA ARG A 109 15.82 -0.30 -18.07
C ARG A 109 16.69 -1.52 -18.27
N ASN A 110 16.41 -2.29 -19.30
CA ASN A 110 17.23 -3.38 -19.76
C ASN A 110 17.90 -2.93 -21.08
N TRP A 111 19.14 -2.45 -20.94
CA TRP A 111 19.89 -1.93 -22.06
C TRP A 111 20.12 -3.01 -23.15
N PRO A 112 20.14 -2.63 -24.46
CA PRO A 112 20.13 -1.23 -24.95
C PRO A 112 18.73 -0.65 -25.22
N ASN A 113 17.69 -1.46 -25.46
CA ASN A 113 16.40 -1.04 -26.05
C ASN A 113 15.16 -1.67 -25.40
N LYS A 114 15.31 -2.28 -24.20
CA LYS A 114 14.19 -2.93 -23.50
C LYS A 114 13.81 -2.21 -22.21
N LEU A 115 12.52 -2.25 -21.88
CA LEU A 115 11.99 -1.78 -20.62
C LEU A 115 11.26 -2.94 -19.92
N ALA A 116 11.60 -3.20 -18.66
CA ALA A 116 10.88 -4.15 -17.83
C ALA A 116 9.97 -3.42 -16.85
N ILE A 117 8.70 -3.80 -16.80
CA ILE A 117 7.69 -3.30 -15.88
C ILE A 117 7.15 -4.50 -15.10
N VAL A 118 7.34 -4.49 -13.79
CA VAL A 118 6.77 -5.50 -12.90
C VAL A 118 5.73 -4.81 -12.03
N VAL A 119 4.48 -5.21 -12.17
CA VAL A 119 3.38 -4.69 -11.36
C VAL A 119 3.01 -5.70 -10.28
N GLN A 120 2.64 -5.20 -9.13
CA GLN A 120 2.01 -5.97 -8.07
C GLN A 120 0.59 -5.47 -7.90
N GLU A 121 -0.38 -6.30 -8.22
CA GLU A 121 -1.78 -5.97 -8.05
C GLU A 121 -2.23 -6.09 -6.60
N ARG A 122 -3.22 -5.28 -6.23
CA ARG A 122 -3.89 -5.37 -4.92
C ARG A 122 -4.72 -6.65 -4.84
N LYS A 123 -4.70 -7.26 -3.68
CA LYS A 123 -5.51 -8.45 -3.38
C LYS A 123 -6.58 -8.08 -2.38
N PRO A 124 -7.86 -8.09 -2.78
CA PRO A 124 -8.94 -7.83 -1.85
C PRO A 124 -9.06 -8.96 -0.82
N ILE A 125 -9.39 -8.61 0.42
CA ILE A 125 -9.72 -9.58 1.47
C ILE A 125 -11.12 -9.38 2.03
N ALA A 126 -11.71 -8.20 1.81
CA ALA A 126 -13.06 -7.84 2.23
C ALA A 126 -13.67 -6.81 1.26
N LEU A 127 -14.97 -6.62 1.35
CA LEU A 127 -15.72 -5.53 0.75
C LEU A 127 -16.12 -4.54 1.84
N LEU A 128 -16.12 -3.24 1.52
CA LEU A 128 -16.58 -2.16 2.39
C LEU A 128 -17.83 -1.55 1.81
N SER A 129 -18.94 -1.59 2.57
CA SER A 129 -20.19 -0.97 2.19
C SER A 129 -20.25 0.47 2.71
N LEU A 130 -20.27 1.43 1.80
CA LEU A 130 -20.40 2.85 2.07
C LEU A 130 -21.69 3.40 1.45
N LYS A 131 -22.09 4.62 1.82
CA LYS A 131 -23.23 5.32 1.19
C LYS A 131 -23.07 5.49 -0.33
N SER A 132 -21.82 5.61 -0.80
CA SER A 132 -21.46 5.78 -2.22
C SER A 132 -21.39 4.47 -3.01
N GLY A 133 -21.44 3.30 -2.36
CA GLY A 133 -21.35 2.01 -3.02
C GLY A 133 -20.53 0.99 -2.25
N LEU A 134 -20.23 -0.11 -2.93
CA LEU A 134 -19.43 -1.22 -2.41
C LEU A 134 -18.00 -1.12 -2.98
N TYR A 135 -17.00 -1.27 -2.12
CA TYR A 135 -15.59 -1.10 -2.46
C TYR A 135 -14.74 -2.27 -1.99
N TYR A 136 -13.68 -2.57 -2.73
CA TYR A 136 -12.69 -3.54 -2.31
C TYR A 136 -11.74 -2.96 -1.27
N VAL A 137 -11.39 -3.78 -0.26
CA VAL A 137 -10.40 -3.45 0.76
C VAL A 137 -9.30 -4.50 0.75
N ASP A 138 -8.05 -4.04 0.72
CA ASP A 138 -6.88 -4.91 0.81
C ASP A 138 -6.48 -5.20 2.27
N ARG A 139 -5.49 -6.09 2.45
CA ARG A 139 -4.98 -6.48 3.77
C ARG A 139 -4.39 -5.32 4.58
N GLY A 140 -3.98 -4.27 3.93
CA GLY A 140 -3.45 -3.06 4.56
C GLY A 140 -4.51 -2.03 4.94
N GLY A 141 -5.80 -2.33 4.75
CA GLY A 141 -6.89 -1.40 5.03
C GLY A 141 -7.08 -0.33 3.94
N VAL A 142 -6.43 -0.49 2.79
CA VAL A 142 -6.61 0.45 1.69
C VAL A 142 -7.90 0.11 0.94
N VAL A 143 -8.82 1.07 0.89
CA VAL A 143 -10.02 1.02 0.04
C VAL A 143 -9.60 1.48 -1.35
N PHE A 144 -9.75 0.64 -2.38
CA PHE A 144 -9.08 0.93 -3.65
C PHE A 144 -9.95 0.95 -4.90
N ALA A 145 -10.90 0.07 -5.09
CA ALA A 145 -11.74 0.01 -6.28
C ALA A 145 -13.21 -0.19 -5.94
N GLN A 146 -14.09 0.39 -6.72
CA GLN A 146 -15.52 0.11 -6.62
C GLN A 146 -15.84 -1.25 -7.22
N VAL A 147 -16.72 -2.01 -6.54
CA VAL A 147 -17.21 -3.31 -7.01
C VAL A 147 -18.24 -3.10 -8.10
N LEU A 148 -18.01 -3.67 -9.26
CA LEU A 148 -18.94 -3.63 -10.37
C LEU A 148 -19.99 -4.78 -10.26
N PRO A 149 -21.15 -4.65 -10.90
CA PRO A 149 -22.20 -5.68 -10.87
C PRO A 149 -21.74 -7.06 -11.39
N VAL A 150 -20.76 -7.08 -12.27
CA VAL A 150 -20.20 -8.29 -12.91
C VAL A 150 -19.04 -8.89 -12.13
N ASP A 151 -18.55 -8.20 -11.09
CA ASP A 151 -17.42 -8.67 -10.30
C ASP A 151 -17.81 -9.80 -9.35
N ASP A 152 -16.81 -10.63 -9.03
CA ASP A 152 -16.92 -11.61 -7.96
C ASP A 152 -17.05 -10.91 -6.61
N ARG A 153 -18.06 -11.33 -5.83
CA ARG A 153 -18.39 -10.75 -4.52
C ARG A 153 -18.22 -11.74 -3.37
N ASP A 154 -17.50 -12.82 -3.60
CA ASP A 154 -17.23 -13.85 -2.58
C ASP A 154 -16.19 -13.37 -1.55
N TYR A 155 -16.50 -12.24 -0.90
CA TYR A 155 -15.71 -11.65 0.17
C TYR A 155 -16.62 -11.22 1.32
N PRO A 156 -16.13 -11.31 2.58
CA PRO A 156 -16.84 -10.74 3.73
C PRO A 156 -17.11 -9.25 3.53
N VAL A 157 -18.28 -8.78 3.95
CA VAL A 157 -18.65 -7.36 3.85
C VAL A 157 -18.44 -6.67 5.19
N ILE A 158 -17.77 -5.54 5.19
CA ILE A 158 -17.67 -4.64 6.36
C ILE A 158 -18.70 -3.53 6.19
N THR A 159 -19.55 -3.33 7.22
CA THR A 159 -20.61 -2.33 7.23
C THR A 159 -20.53 -1.44 8.46
N GLY A 160 -21.28 -0.34 8.49
CA GLY A 160 -21.33 0.59 9.63
C GLY A 160 -20.15 1.51 9.77
N VAL A 161 -19.25 1.54 8.79
CA VAL A 161 -18.11 2.47 8.73
C VAL A 161 -18.57 3.75 8.03
N GLU A 162 -18.28 4.89 8.63
CA GLU A 162 -18.57 6.21 8.05
C GLU A 162 -17.26 6.81 7.54
N ILE A 163 -17.07 6.79 6.23
CA ILE A 163 -15.94 7.40 5.52
C ILE A 163 -16.51 8.38 4.49
N ASP A 164 -16.10 9.64 4.55
CA ASP A 164 -16.63 10.68 3.67
C ASP A 164 -15.95 10.73 2.29
N ASN A 165 -14.76 10.17 2.14
CA ASN A 165 -13.97 10.20 0.91
C ASN A 165 -13.44 8.81 0.51
N VAL A 166 -13.57 8.47 -0.76
CA VAL A 166 -13.18 7.21 -1.41
C VAL A 166 -12.52 7.53 -2.76
N PRO A 167 -11.78 6.68 -3.41
CA PRO A 167 -10.86 5.58 -3.08
C PRO A 167 -9.39 6.04 -2.90
N GLY A 168 -8.56 5.18 -2.34
CA GLY A 168 -7.14 5.42 -2.08
C GLY A 168 -6.87 5.95 -0.66
N VAL A 169 -7.90 6.08 0.18
CA VAL A 169 -7.79 6.50 1.57
C VAL A 169 -7.49 5.30 2.46
N LYS A 170 -6.44 5.44 3.25
CA LYS A 170 -6.05 4.49 4.28
C LYS A 170 -6.68 4.93 5.60
N GLU A 171 -7.91 4.51 5.86
CA GLU A 171 -8.54 4.71 7.17
C GLU A 171 -8.27 3.52 8.08
N GLU A 172 -7.03 3.43 8.56
CA GLU A 172 -6.54 2.28 9.33
C GLU A 172 -7.30 2.05 10.64
N ALA A 173 -7.72 3.10 11.32
CA ALA A 173 -8.22 2.96 12.70
C ALA A 173 -9.55 2.21 12.81
N GLN A 174 -10.51 2.45 11.90
CA GLN A 174 -11.84 1.81 11.97
C GLN A 174 -11.85 0.43 11.31
N LEU A 175 -10.99 0.20 10.32
CA LEU A 175 -10.94 -1.06 9.56
C LEU A 175 -10.01 -2.09 10.18
N GLN A 176 -9.11 -1.70 11.09
CA GLN A 176 -8.08 -2.59 11.62
C GLN A 176 -8.69 -3.82 12.31
N GLU A 177 -9.58 -3.64 13.28
CA GLU A 177 -10.16 -4.76 14.01
C GLU A 177 -11.01 -5.71 13.13
N PRO A 178 -11.91 -5.21 12.25
CA PRO A 178 -12.62 -6.08 11.30
C PRO A 178 -11.67 -6.86 10.39
N LEU A 179 -10.65 -6.20 9.84
CA LEU A 179 -9.68 -6.84 8.96
C LEU A 179 -8.82 -7.87 9.69
N ASP A 180 -8.38 -7.57 10.92
CA ASP A 180 -7.64 -8.52 11.74
C ASP A 180 -8.45 -9.80 11.97
N PHE A 181 -9.76 -9.67 12.27
CA PHE A 181 -10.63 -10.83 12.42
C PHE A 181 -10.73 -11.67 11.15
N ILE A 182 -10.91 -11.04 9.98
CA ILE A 182 -10.94 -11.69 8.67
C ILE A 182 -9.61 -12.38 8.36
N ILE A 183 -8.48 -11.72 8.65
CA ILE A 183 -7.12 -12.25 8.44
C ILE A 183 -6.88 -13.51 9.28
N PHE A 184 -7.40 -13.58 10.52
CA PHE A 184 -7.34 -14.80 11.31
C PHE A 184 -8.19 -15.90 10.68
N GLY A 185 -9.32 -15.55 10.05
CA GLY A 185 -10.17 -16.46 9.28
C GLY A 185 -9.48 -17.06 8.05
N GLU A 186 -8.52 -16.37 7.43
CA GLU A 186 -7.75 -16.91 6.31
C GLU A 186 -6.91 -18.16 6.67
N LYS A 187 -6.39 -18.19 7.90
CA LYS A 187 -5.67 -19.37 8.42
C LYS A 187 -6.63 -20.49 8.77
N GLY A 188 -7.90 -20.16 8.95
CA GLY A 188 -9.05 -21.02 9.12
C GLY A 188 -8.97 -22.01 10.29
N THR A 189 -10.14 -22.24 10.89
CA THR A 189 -10.43 -23.46 11.64
C THR A 189 -11.57 -24.18 10.93
N VAL A 190 -11.69 -25.48 11.12
CA VAL A 190 -12.79 -26.26 10.49
C VAL A 190 -14.17 -25.70 10.87
N ALA A 191 -14.30 -25.13 12.06
CA ALA A 191 -15.58 -24.59 12.57
C ALA A 191 -15.85 -23.14 12.14
N LEU A 192 -14.81 -22.38 11.77
CA LEU A 192 -14.94 -20.98 11.33
C LEU A 192 -13.96 -20.70 10.18
N PRO A 193 -14.21 -21.25 8.98
CA PRO A 193 -13.45 -20.87 7.79
C PRO A 193 -13.85 -19.46 7.34
N LYS A 194 -12.98 -18.80 6.57
CA LYS A 194 -13.25 -17.45 6.05
C LYS A 194 -14.59 -17.35 5.29
N GLN A 195 -14.94 -18.38 4.53
CA GLN A 195 -16.16 -18.45 3.72
C GLN A 195 -17.44 -18.37 4.57
N ASN A 196 -17.37 -18.72 5.86
CA ASN A 196 -18.51 -18.60 6.77
C ASN A 196 -18.68 -17.19 7.37
N ILE A 197 -17.75 -16.28 7.11
CA ILE A 197 -17.87 -14.88 7.52
C ILE A 197 -18.60 -14.14 6.40
N SER A 198 -19.87 -13.75 6.62
CA SER A 198 -20.65 -13.00 5.65
C SER A 198 -20.47 -11.50 5.83
N GLU A 199 -20.71 -11.01 7.06
CA GLU A 199 -20.66 -9.58 7.36
C GLU A 199 -20.02 -9.31 8.72
N ILE A 200 -19.25 -8.24 8.81
CA ILE A 200 -18.80 -7.65 10.07
C ILE A 200 -19.33 -6.23 10.13
N HIS A 201 -20.29 -6.01 11.02
CA HIS A 201 -20.92 -4.72 11.24
C HIS A 201 -20.22 -3.95 12.36
N LEU A 202 -19.78 -2.72 12.07
CA LEU A 202 -19.28 -1.77 13.05
C LEU A 202 -20.44 -0.92 13.57
N THR A 203 -20.76 -1.06 14.86
CA THR A 203 -21.81 -0.24 15.49
C THR A 203 -21.35 1.20 15.69
N SER A 204 -22.28 2.12 15.93
CA SER A 204 -21.97 3.52 16.25
C SER A 204 -21.09 3.70 17.49
N LYS A 205 -21.06 2.70 18.38
CA LYS A 205 -20.16 2.66 19.55
C LYS A 205 -18.78 2.10 19.20
N GLY A 206 -18.58 1.60 17.97
CA GLY A 206 -17.37 0.95 17.49
C GLY A 206 -17.23 -0.52 17.89
N ASP A 207 -18.28 -1.16 18.40
CA ASP A 207 -18.28 -2.60 18.68
C ASP A 207 -18.54 -3.39 17.40
N LEU A 208 -17.90 -4.56 17.26
CA LEU A 208 -18.07 -5.42 16.10
C LEU A 208 -19.16 -6.46 16.35
N VAL A 209 -20.01 -6.64 15.36
CA VAL A 209 -21.02 -7.71 15.29
C VAL A 209 -20.77 -8.51 14.01
N LEU A 210 -20.52 -9.81 14.17
CA LEU A 210 -20.28 -10.73 13.06
C LEU A 210 -21.59 -11.44 12.69
N PHE A 211 -21.84 -11.58 11.40
CA PHE A 211 -22.89 -12.43 10.85
C PHE A 211 -22.26 -13.56 10.02
N MET A 212 -22.76 -14.78 10.26
CA MET A 212 -22.27 -15.97 9.57
C MET A 212 -23.02 -16.17 8.24
N ALA A 213 -22.37 -16.80 7.27
CA ALA A 213 -22.97 -17.06 5.96
C ALA A 213 -23.98 -18.20 5.97
N ASP A 214 -23.73 -19.25 6.77
CA ASP A 214 -24.56 -20.44 6.88
C ASP A 214 -25.76 -20.24 7.81
N HIS A 215 -25.64 -19.38 8.83
CA HIS A 215 -26.68 -19.05 9.77
C HIS A 215 -26.61 -17.63 10.25
N ALA A 216 -27.58 -16.81 9.88
CA ALA A 216 -27.55 -15.36 10.04
C ALA A 216 -27.91 -14.90 11.48
N PHE A 217 -27.36 -15.52 12.52
CA PHE A 217 -27.48 -14.96 13.87
C PHE A 217 -26.33 -14.04 14.23
N PRO A 218 -26.55 -13.02 15.04
CA PRO A 218 -25.50 -12.10 15.45
C PRO A 218 -24.51 -12.71 16.43
N VAL A 219 -23.24 -12.49 16.20
CA VAL A 219 -22.15 -12.79 17.12
C VAL A 219 -21.54 -11.46 17.57
N TYR A 220 -21.81 -11.07 18.81
CA TYR A 220 -21.31 -9.82 19.39
C TYR A 220 -19.86 -10.00 19.82
N LEU A 221 -18.93 -9.50 18.98
CA LEU A 221 -17.50 -9.58 19.24
C LEU A 221 -17.02 -8.46 20.16
N GLY A 222 -17.67 -7.26 20.12
CA GLY A 222 -17.17 -6.05 20.78
C GLY A 222 -15.85 -5.56 20.22
N ARG A 223 -14.95 -5.03 21.08
CA ARG A 223 -13.65 -4.44 20.68
C ARG A 223 -12.47 -5.22 21.25
N GLY A 224 -11.31 -5.03 20.61
CA GLY A 224 -9.99 -5.49 21.08
C GLY A 224 -9.81 -7.00 21.02
N ASP A 225 -8.56 -7.40 20.98
CA ASP A 225 -8.08 -8.78 20.97
C ASP A 225 -8.85 -9.73 20.02
N MET A 226 -8.96 -9.33 18.76
CA MET A 226 -9.68 -10.08 17.71
C MET A 226 -9.10 -11.49 17.53
N LYS A 227 -7.81 -11.68 17.80
CA LYS A 227 -7.17 -12.99 17.73
C LYS A 227 -7.76 -13.96 18.75
N THR A 228 -7.78 -13.59 20.00
CA THR A 228 -8.35 -14.44 21.07
C THR A 228 -9.83 -14.69 20.83
N LYS A 229 -10.59 -13.66 20.43
CA LYS A 229 -12.01 -13.77 20.12
C LYS A 229 -12.28 -14.73 18.96
N TYR A 230 -11.48 -14.68 17.91
CA TYR A 230 -11.58 -15.61 16.79
C TYR A 230 -11.43 -17.07 17.25
N TYR A 231 -10.38 -17.41 18.00
CA TYR A 231 -10.14 -18.78 18.45
C TYR A 231 -11.18 -19.26 19.48
N ARG A 232 -11.63 -18.37 20.35
CA ARG A 232 -12.71 -18.68 21.32
C ARG A 232 -14.04 -18.94 20.60
N LEU A 233 -14.42 -18.09 19.64
CA LEU A 233 -15.62 -18.30 18.81
C LEU A 233 -15.53 -19.64 18.07
N SER A 234 -14.40 -19.92 17.44
CA SER A 234 -14.14 -21.20 16.76
C SER A 234 -14.34 -22.40 17.69
N THR A 235 -13.92 -22.30 18.96
CA THR A 235 -14.12 -23.35 19.97
C THR A 235 -15.60 -23.50 20.32
N VAL A 236 -16.32 -22.40 20.51
CA VAL A 236 -17.77 -22.39 20.78
C VAL A 236 -18.56 -23.02 19.62
N LEU A 237 -18.28 -22.61 18.38
CA LEU A 237 -18.89 -23.14 17.18
C LEU A 237 -18.61 -24.65 17.04
N SER A 238 -17.36 -25.08 17.25
CA SER A 238 -17.01 -26.52 17.25
C SER A 238 -17.82 -27.32 18.26
N TRP A 239 -18.08 -26.76 19.45
CA TRP A 239 -18.91 -27.37 20.46
C TRP A 239 -20.38 -27.43 20.01
N LEU A 240 -20.92 -26.34 19.47
CA LEU A 240 -22.29 -26.28 18.97
C LEU A 240 -22.53 -27.31 17.84
N TYR A 241 -21.60 -27.41 16.88
CA TYR A 241 -21.70 -28.43 15.81
C TYR A 241 -21.65 -29.85 16.35
N ARG A 242 -20.72 -30.17 17.24
CA ARG A 242 -20.61 -31.50 17.83
C ARG A 242 -21.85 -31.91 18.65
N LYS A 243 -22.51 -30.94 19.26
CA LYS A 243 -23.74 -31.17 20.05
C LYS A 243 -25.01 -31.04 19.23
N GLN A 244 -24.92 -30.81 17.92
CA GLN A 244 -26.07 -30.56 17.03
C GLN A 244 -26.99 -29.44 17.54
N LYS A 245 -26.39 -28.40 18.13
CA LYS A 245 -27.09 -27.23 18.71
C LYS A 245 -26.93 -25.98 17.93
N TYR A 246 -26.17 -26.03 16.85
CA TYR A 246 -25.84 -24.83 16.04
C TYR A 246 -27.10 -24.17 15.46
N ASP A 247 -28.03 -24.97 14.92
CA ASP A 247 -29.28 -24.49 14.30
C ASP A 247 -30.24 -23.85 15.30
N PHE A 248 -30.05 -24.08 16.59
CA PHE A 248 -30.85 -23.51 17.66
C PHE A 248 -30.22 -22.25 18.26
N ALA A 249 -29.01 -21.88 17.84
CA ALA A 249 -28.36 -20.67 18.30
C ALA A 249 -29.06 -19.43 17.72
N VAL A 250 -29.37 -18.48 18.57
CA VAL A 250 -30.06 -17.22 18.21
C VAL A 250 -29.10 -16.05 18.30
N ALA A 251 -28.13 -16.11 19.19
CA ALA A 251 -27.06 -15.11 19.34
C ALA A 251 -25.90 -15.67 20.15
N ILE A 252 -24.70 -15.18 19.87
CA ILE A 252 -23.49 -15.44 20.67
C ILE A 252 -22.93 -14.12 21.14
N ASP A 253 -22.67 -13.97 22.45
CA ASP A 253 -22.04 -12.80 23.03
C ASP A 253 -20.65 -13.17 23.56
N MET A 254 -19.62 -12.64 22.89
CA MET A 254 -18.21 -12.84 23.23
C MET A 254 -17.71 -11.83 24.28
N ASN A 255 -18.51 -10.79 24.55
CA ASN A 255 -18.20 -9.73 25.52
C ASN A 255 -18.90 -9.89 26.85
N TYR A 256 -19.59 -11.01 27.06
CA TYR A 256 -20.32 -11.23 28.30
C TYR A 256 -19.36 -11.22 29.50
N LEU A 257 -19.37 -10.14 30.23
CA LEU A 257 -18.71 -9.99 31.53
C LEU A 257 -19.69 -10.54 32.57
N ALA A 258 -19.55 -11.79 32.99
CA ALA A 258 -20.24 -12.29 34.18
C ALA A 258 -19.75 -11.46 35.37
N GLY A 259 -20.69 -10.76 36.03
CA GLY A 259 -20.50 -9.77 37.09
C GLY A 259 -19.22 -9.90 37.90
N TYR A 260 -18.54 -8.79 38.07
CA TYR A 260 -17.49 -8.45 39.01
C TYR A 260 -16.81 -9.62 39.79
N ASP A 261 -16.13 -10.53 39.08
CA ASP A 261 -15.10 -11.35 39.69
C ASP A 261 -13.73 -10.88 39.15
N MET A 262 -13.04 -10.15 40.02
CA MET A 262 -11.73 -9.56 39.74
C MET A 262 -10.58 -10.58 39.66
N ASP A 263 -10.84 -11.84 39.50
CA ASP A 263 -9.78 -12.83 39.27
C ASP A 263 -9.45 -12.94 37.79
N ALA A 264 -8.39 -12.25 37.41
CA ALA A 264 -7.85 -12.12 36.05
C ALA A 264 -7.34 -13.44 35.43
N THR A 265 -7.66 -14.59 36.00
CA THR A 265 -7.24 -15.92 35.52
C THR A 265 -8.36 -16.72 34.82
N SER A 266 -9.61 -16.29 34.89
CA SER A 266 -10.71 -16.99 34.18
C SER A 266 -10.96 -16.30 32.84
N GLY A 267 -10.58 -16.95 31.76
CA GLY A 267 -10.93 -16.53 30.39
C GLY A 267 -12.42 -16.19 30.30
N GLY A 268 -12.74 -14.97 29.82
CA GLY A 268 -14.10 -14.40 29.81
C GLY A 268 -15.14 -15.40 29.33
N LYS A 269 -16.31 -15.36 29.94
CA LYS A 269 -17.42 -16.25 29.63
C LYS A 269 -18.04 -15.87 28.28
N VAL A 270 -18.54 -16.83 27.51
CA VAL A 270 -19.30 -16.63 26.28
C VAL A 270 -20.74 -17.00 26.57
N LEU A 271 -21.67 -16.11 26.27
CA LEU A 271 -23.09 -16.36 26.39
C LEU A 271 -23.67 -16.79 25.03
N VAL A 272 -24.22 -17.98 24.96
CA VAL A 272 -24.95 -18.47 23.79
C VAL A 272 -26.46 -18.44 24.12
N ARG A 273 -27.22 -17.64 23.40
CA ARG A 273 -28.67 -17.65 23.46
C ARG A 273 -29.19 -18.72 22.53
N MET A 274 -30.06 -19.56 23.03
CA MET A 274 -30.71 -20.64 22.27
C MET A 274 -32.19 -20.33 22.11
N SER A 275 -32.76 -20.69 20.97
CA SER A 275 -34.22 -20.79 20.84
C SER A 275 -34.76 -21.92 21.76
N ASP A 276 -36.00 -21.77 22.24
CA ASP A 276 -36.61 -22.80 23.03
C ASP A 276 -36.70 -24.10 22.25
N TYR A 277 -35.86 -25.07 22.62
CA TYR A 277 -35.93 -26.41 22.08
C TYR A 277 -37.15 -27.09 22.67
N LYS A 278 -38.30 -27.01 22.00
CA LYS A 278 -39.38 -27.99 22.24
C LYS A 278 -38.93 -29.30 21.65
N ALA A 279 -38.43 -30.21 22.49
CA ALA A 279 -38.23 -31.59 22.12
C ALA A 279 -39.58 -32.10 21.59
N VAL A 280 -39.65 -32.34 20.28
CA VAL A 280 -40.76 -33.13 19.73
C VAL A 280 -40.49 -34.54 20.14
N HIS A 281 -41.28 -35.03 21.10
CA HIS A 281 -41.35 -36.43 21.51
C HIS A 281 -42.07 -37.25 20.45
#